data_b37d3622963044673e79542cda7601cf
#
_entry.id   b37d3622963044673e79542cda7601cf
#
_cell.length_a   1.000
_cell.length_b   1.000
_cell.length_c   1.000
_cell.angle_alpha   90.00
_cell.angle_beta   90.00
_cell.angle_gamma   90.00
#
_symmetry.space_group_name_H-M   'P 1'
#
loop_
_entity.id
_entity.type
_entity.pdbx_description
1 polymer ?
#
loop_
_entity_poly.entity_id
_entity_poly.type
_entity_poly.pdbx_seq_one_letter_code
_entity_poly.pdbx_strand_id
1 'polypeptide(L)'
;DSDRDLYTADFLPIPSVRSEYAQKWTQIYLEHLSDAGLSEPIRCYEHLGAFYVIDGKKRVSVLKAHGEMMVKANVIRIMPVQSEDPKIQVYNEFLKTYEKTGLYQISFSQTGKVETFLKALGYEPDHVWNETDRFGFIFHWYPFERALKLAFDGSLNITTADAVLVLLKNHSYVELRDMPSWTLAELMQEAWVDMYKVADPDFQVQGFVHKKAS
;
A
#
# COMPACT_ATOMS: atom_id res chain seq x y z
N ASP A 1 -9.38 -20.26 -15.45
CA ASP A 1 -10.62 -19.90 -14.74
C ASP A 1 -10.97 -20.78 -13.54
N SER A 2 -10.25 -21.89 -13.32
CA SER A 2 -10.48 -22.84 -12.21
C SER A 2 -10.14 -22.29 -10.81
N ASP A 3 -9.48 -21.15 -10.71
CA ASP A 3 -8.98 -20.63 -9.43
C ASP A 3 -9.91 -19.60 -8.75
N ARG A 4 -10.95 -19.11 -9.44
CA ARG A 4 -11.89 -18.11 -8.88
C ARG A 4 -12.69 -18.64 -7.69
N ASP A 5 -12.95 -19.95 -7.69
CA ASP A 5 -13.71 -20.61 -6.63
C ASP A 5 -12.84 -21.02 -5.42
N LEU A 6 -11.54 -20.77 -5.47
CA LEU A 6 -10.58 -21.17 -4.45
C LEU A 6 -10.18 -20.04 -3.50
N TYR A 7 -10.31 -18.78 -3.94
CA TYR A 7 -9.87 -17.60 -3.19
C TYR A 7 -10.88 -16.46 -3.24
N THR A 8 -10.95 -15.69 -2.17
CA THR A 8 -11.57 -14.36 -2.19
C THR A 8 -10.74 -13.39 -3.03
N ALA A 9 -11.25 -12.18 -3.29
CA ALA A 9 -10.47 -11.10 -3.93
C ALA A 9 -9.17 -10.78 -3.16
N ASP A 10 -9.17 -11.00 -1.84
CA ASP A 10 -8.01 -10.81 -0.97
C ASP A 10 -7.13 -12.06 -0.81
N PHE A 11 -7.28 -13.05 -1.69
CA PHE A 11 -6.54 -14.32 -1.64
C PHE A 11 -6.81 -15.19 -0.39
N LEU A 12 -7.86 -14.94 0.38
CA LEU A 12 -8.24 -15.83 1.47
C LEU A 12 -8.90 -17.11 0.92
N PRO A 13 -8.67 -18.28 1.54
CA PRO A 13 -9.18 -19.55 1.02
C PRO A 13 -10.70 -19.66 1.22
N ILE A 14 -11.42 -20.09 0.16
CA ILE A 14 -12.88 -20.34 0.19
C ILE A 14 -13.19 -21.83 0.49
N PRO A 15 -12.40 -22.84 0.02
CA PRO A 15 -12.79 -24.23 0.11
C PRO A 15 -12.91 -24.79 1.53
N SER A 16 -13.74 -25.83 1.66
CA SER A 16 -13.95 -26.53 2.94
C SER A 16 -12.66 -27.15 3.47
N VAL A 17 -12.54 -27.25 4.79
CA VAL A 17 -11.38 -27.78 5.53
C VAL A 17 -10.97 -29.21 5.11
N ARG A 18 -11.88 -29.99 4.49
CA ARG A 18 -11.65 -31.36 4.06
C ARG A 18 -11.21 -31.50 2.61
N SER A 19 -11.07 -30.40 1.87
CA SER A 19 -10.65 -30.41 0.47
C SER A 19 -9.14 -30.70 0.32
N GLU A 20 -8.73 -31.27 -0.81
CA GLU A 20 -7.32 -31.40 -1.17
C GLU A 20 -6.60 -30.04 -1.17
N TYR A 21 -7.32 -29.01 -1.56
CA TYR A 21 -6.84 -27.64 -1.49
C TYR A 21 -6.45 -27.25 -0.05
N ALA A 22 -7.34 -27.50 0.93
CA ALA A 22 -7.10 -27.17 2.32
C ALA A 22 -5.90 -27.95 2.90
N GLN A 23 -5.73 -29.21 2.50
CA GLN A 23 -4.56 -30.00 2.92
C GLN A 23 -3.25 -29.38 2.40
N LYS A 24 -3.18 -29.02 1.13
CA LYS A 24 -2.03 -28.34 0.53
C LYS A 24 -1.79 -26.95 1.16
N TRP A 25 -2.85 -26.21 1.43
CA TRP A 25 -2.77 -24.92 2.09
C TRP A 25 -2.20 -25.04 3.51
N THR A 26 -2.71 -26.00 4.28
CA THR A 26 -2.20 -26.29 5.63
C THR A 26 -0.74 -26.73 5.62
N GLN A 27 -0.33 -27.53 4.65
CA GLN A 27 1.07 -27.93 4.51
C GLN A 27 1.99 -26.71 4.30
N ILE A 28 1.60 -25.79 3.40
CA ILE A 28 2.36 -24.54 3.14
C ILE A 28 2.36 -23.64 4.40
N TYR A 29 1.25 -23.61 5.15
CA TYR A 29 1.19 -22.85 6.40
C TYR A 29 2.16 -23.41 7.45
N LEU A 30 2.23 -24.72 7.61
CA LEU A 30 3.18 -25.39 8.52
C LEU A 30 4.64 -25.17 8.08
N GLU A 31 4.89 -25.19 6.78
CA GLU A 31 6.21 -24.86 6.22
C GLU A 31 6.59 -23.40 6.54
N HIS A 32 5.65 -22.45 6.40
CA HIS A 32 5.87 -21.05 6.76
C HIS A 32 6.23 -20.88 8.24
N LEU A 33 5.62 -21.66 9.14
CA LEU A 33 5.90 -21.62 10.57
C LEU A 33 7.19 -22.33 10.98
N SER A 34 7.83 -23.06 10.08
CA SER A 34 9.12 -23.73 10.35
C SER A 34 10.28 -22.74 10.33
N ASP A 35 11.42 -23.15 10.91
CA ASP A 35 12.65 -22.33 10.93
C ASP A 35 13.16 -21.96 9.53
N ALA A 36 12.86 -22.80 8.52
CA ALA A 36 13.23 -22.56 7.14
C ALA A 36 12.34 -21.52 6.44
N GLY A 37 11.09 -21.36 6.91
CA GLY A 37 10.08 -20.50 6.31
C GLY A 37 9.76 -20.86 4.86
N LEU A 38 9.00 -20.01 4.17
CA LEU A 38 8.75 -20.14 2.73
C LEU A 38 9.91 -19.51 1.95
N SER A 39 10.82 -20.36 1.45
CA SER A 39 12.03 -19.93 0.73
C SER A 39 11.76 -19.58 -0.74
N GLU A 40 10.78 -20.25 -1.36
CA GLU A 40 10.50 -20.14 -2.79
C GLU A 40 9.71 -18.86 -3.10
N PRO A 41 10.24 -17.94 -3.96
CA PRO A 41 9.54 -16.72 -4.32
C PRO A 41 8.29 -17.03 -5.15
N ILE A 42 7.25 -16.19 -5.01
CA ILE A 42 6.11 -16.22 -5.93
C ILE A 42 6.51 -15.63 -7.28
N ARG A 43 5.72 -15.91 -8.32
CA ARG A 43 5.90 -15.30 -9.64
C ARG A 43 4.70 -14.44 -9.97
N CYS A 44 4.93 -13.20 -10.40
CA CYS A 44 3.85 -12.29 -10.75
C CYS A 44 4.25 -11.36 -11.91
N TYR A 45 3.23 -10.89 -12.61
CA TYR A 45 3.35 -9.69 -13.45
C TYR A 45 3.05 -8.46 -12.61
N GLU A 46 3.71 -7.36 -12.93
CA GLU A 46 3.37 -6.03 -12.44
C GLU A 46 3.01 -5.14 -13.63
N HIS A 47 1.87 -4.45 -13.54
CA HIS A 47 1.43 -3.49 -14.54
C HIS A 47 0.73 -2.32 -13.85
N LEU A 48 1.23 -1.10 -14.05
CA LEU A 48 0.70 0.13 -13.44
C LEU A 48 0.50 0.03 -11.92
N GLY A 49 1.46 -0.60 -11.21
CA GLY A 49 1.41 -0.77 -9.77
C GLY A 49 0.55 -1.95 -9.27
N ALA A 50 -0.19 -2.61 -10.14
CA ALA A 50 -0.98 -3.79 -9.79
C ALA A 50 -0.19 -5.08 -10.02
N PHE A 51 -0.27 -6.02 -9.07
CA PHE A 51 0.40 -7.32 -9.14
C PHE A 51 -0.58 -8.44 -9.47
N TYR A 52 -0.22 -9.24 -10.49
CA TYR A 52 -1.00 -10.37 -10.96
C TYR A 52 -0.22 -11.66 -10.73
N VAL A 53 -0.63 -12.45 -9.73
CA VAL A 53 0.06 -13.67 -9.34
C VAL A 53 -0.12 -14.75 -10.39
N ILE A 54 1.01 -15.21 -10.99
CA ILE A 54 1.07 -16.30 -11.97
C ILE A 54 1.23 -17.64 -11.24
N ASP A 55 2.15 -17.68 -10.27
CA ASP A 55 2.46 -18.86 -9.48
C ASP A 55 2.67 -18.47 -8.01
N GLY A 56 2.30 -19.38 -7.09
CA GLY A 56 2.39 -19.16 -5.65
C GLY A 56 1.14 -18.58 -5.00
N LYS A 57 -0.04 -18.65 -5.63
CA LYS A 57 -1.31 -18.15 -5.07
C LYS A 57 -1.59 -18.69 -3.67
N LYS A 58 -1.30 -19.98 -3.38
CA LYS A 58 -1.45 -20.56 -2.04
C LYS A 58 -0.48 -19.94 -1.04
N ARG A 59 0.77 -19.66 -1.44
CA ARG A 59 1.76 -18.97 -0.61
C ARG A 59 1.28 -17.56 -0.26
N VAL A 60 0.79 -16.81 -1.24
CA VAL A 60 0.17 -15.48 -0.99
C VAL A 60 -0.99 -15.59 0.00
N SER A 61 -1.88 -16.59 -0.19
CA SER A 61 -3.02 -16.84 0.69
C SER A 61 -2.58 -17.12 2.13
N VAL A 62 -1.59 -17.98 2.32
CA VAL A 62 -1.03 -18.33 3.63
C VAL A 62 -0.43 -17.10 4.30
N LEU A 63 0.43 -16.36 3.60
CA LEU A 63 1.10 -15.18 4.14
C LEU A 63 0.11 -14.10 4.53
N LYS A 64 -0.90 -13.83 3.69
CA LYS A 64 -1.97 -12.89 4.03
C LYS A 64 -2.80 -13.33 5.24
N ALA A 65 -3.14 -14.61 5.34
CA ALA A 65 -3.89 -15.15 6.47
C ALA A 65 -3.07 -15.09 7.78
N HIS A 66 -1.74 -15.20 7.69
CA HIS A 66 -0.83 -15.06 8.83
C HIS A 66 -0.57 -13.58 9.21
N GLY A 67 -0.92 -12.64 8.34
CA GLY A 67 -0.71 -11.21 8.56
C GLY A 67 0.66 -10.70 8.08
N GLU A 68 1.34 -11.48 7.23
CA GLU A 68 2.60 -11.04 6.63
C GLU A 68 2.40 -9.84 5.71
N MET A 69 3.28 -8.86 5.85
CA MET A 69 3.23 -7.60 5.10
C MET A 69 3.97 -7.67 3.77
N MET A 70 4.90 -8.62 3.63
CA MET A 70 5.76 -8.73 2.46
C MET A 70 5.88 -10.18 2.01
N VAL A 71 6.09 -10.37 0.72
CA VAL A 71 6.35 -11.67 0.12
C VAL A 71 7.51 -11.56 -0.87
N LYS A 72 8.40 -12.54 -0.87
CA LYS A 72 9.43 -12.65 -1.91
C LYS A 72 8.77 -12.95 -3.25
N ALA A 73 9.05 -12.15 -4.27
CA ALA A 73 8.48 -12.30 -5.59
C ALA A 73 9.52 -12.11 -6.70
N ASN A 74 9.41 -12.95 -7.73
CA ASN A 74 10.02 -12.69 -9.03
C ASN A 74 9.00 -11.94 -9.87
N VAL A 75 9.25 -10.64 -10.12
CA VAL A 75 8.32 -9.74 -10.79
C VAL A 75 8.74 -9.52 -12.23
N ILE A 76 7.83 -9.76 -13.16
CA ILE A 76 7.97 -9.38 -14.57
C ILE A 76 7.16 -8.12 -14.77
N ARG A 77 7.84 -6.99 -14.99
CA ARG A 77 7.18 -5.70 -15.20
C ARG A 77 6.72 -5.56 -16.63
N ILE A 78 5.43 -5.28 -16.82
CA ILE A 78 4.83 -4.97 -18.10
C ILE A 78 4.76 -3.45 -18.25
N MET A 79 5.62 -2.89 -19.10
CA MET A 79 5.66 -1.44 -19.33
C MET A 79 4.44 -0.99 -20.13
N PRO A 80 3.75 0.08 -19.71
CA PRO A 80 2.66 0.65 -20.50
C PRO A 80 3.21 1.33 -21.75
N VAL A 81 2.36 1.42 -22.80
CA VAL A 81 2.65 2.28 -23.94
C VAL A 81 2.68 3.73 -23.46
N GLN A 82 3.77 4.43 -23.78
CA GLN A 82 3.94 5.83 -23.35
C GLN A 82 2.88 6.74 -23.95
N SER A 83 2.26 7.55 -23.11
CA SER A 83 1.26 8.55 -23.53
C SER A 83 1.15 9.67 -22.49
N GLU A 84 0.37 10.70 -22.81
CA GLU A 84 0.03 11.80 -21.91
C GLU A 84 -1.06 11.43 -20.87
N ASP A 85 -1.50 10.18 -20.82
CA ASP A 85 -2.44 9.70 -19.80
C ASP A 85 -1.88 9.96 -18.40
N PRO A 86 -2.59 10.69 -17.52
CA PRO A 86 -2.12 11.00 -16.18
C PRO A 86 -1.71 9.76 -15.37
N LYS A 87 -2.37 8.62 -15.55
CA LYS A 87 -2.03 7.37 -14.86
C LYS A 87 -0.65 6.85 -15.30
N ILE A 88 -0.31 7.00 -16.58
CA ILE A 88 0.99 6.59 -17.12
C ILE A 88 2.07 7.55 -16.62
N GLN A 89 1.80 8.85 -16.57
CA GLN A 89 2.75 9.83 -16.04
C GLN A 89 3.04 9.61 -14.55
N VAL A 90 2.02 9.35 -13.74
CA VAL A 90 2.15 8.97 -12.33
C VAL A 90 2.98 7.70 -12.16
N TYR A 91 2.71 6.69 -12.99
CA TYR A 91 3.46 5.43 -12.95
C TYR A 91 4.92 5.61 -13.35
N ASN A 92 5.21 6.44 -14.35
CA ASN A 92 6.59 6.76 -14.75
C ASN A 92 7.36 7.49 -13.63
N GLU A 93 6.71 8.39 -12.89
CA GLU A 93 7.32 9.04 -11.72
C GLU A 93 7.56 8.02 -10.59
N PHE A 94 6.59 7.14 -10.34
CA PHE A 94 6.77 6.02 -9.40
C PHE A 94 7.97 5.15 -9.77
N LEU A 95 8.13 4.76 -11.04
CA LEU A 95 9.26 3.93 -11.47
C LEU A 95 10.61 4.60 -11.20
N LYS A 96 10.75 5.88 -11.52
CA LYS A 96 11.97 6.65 -11.22
C LYS A 96 12.25 6.69 -9.71
N THR A 97 11.19 6.85 -8.91
CA THR A 97 11.29 6.83 -7.45
C THR A 97 11.72 5.45 -6.95
N TYR A 98 11.11 4.39 -7.48
CA TYR A 98 11.45 3.02 -7.14
C TYR A 98 12.90 2.65 -7.52
N GLU A 99 13.36 3.04 -8.71
CA GLU A 99 14.75 2.84 -9.13
C GLU A 99 15.74 3.49 -8.16
N LYS A 100 15.40 4.65 -7.63
CA LYS A 100 16.22 5.39 -6.68
C LYS A 100 16.17 4.81 -5.26
N THR A 101 14.96 4.48 -4.79
CA THR A 101 14.72 4.13 -3.38
C THR A 101 14.63 2.61 -3.13
N GLY A 102 14.19 1.84 -4.12
CA GLY A 102 13.81 0.44 -3.96
C GLY A 102 12.49 0.23 -3.20
N LEU A 103 11.70 1.29 -2.99
CA LEU A 103 10.47 1.28 -2.17
C LEU A 103 9.22 1.36 -3.04
N TYR A 104 8.36 0.34 -2.97
CA TYR A 104 7.04 0.35 -3.60
C TYR A 104 6.02 1.24 -2.88
N GLN A 105 6.27 1.55 -1.63
CA GLN A 105 5.38 2.33 -0.77
C GLN A 105 5.28 3.79 -1.18
N ILE A 106 6.31 4.33 -1.83
CA ILE A 106 6.36 5.74 -2.25
C ILE A 106 5.70 5.87 -3.62
N SER A 107 4.37 5.87 -3.62
CA SER A 107 3.54 6.10 -4.79
C SER A 107 2.44 7.11 -4.49
N PHE A 108 2.15 8.00 -5.43
CA PHE A 108 1.15 9.06 -5.30
C PHE A 108 0.03 8.91 -6.32
N SER A 109 -1.11 9.53 -6.05
CA SER A 109 -2.23 9.59 -7.01
C SER A 109 -2.01 10.64 -8.12
N GLN A 110 -1.05 11.55 -7.93
CA GLN A 110 -0.70 12.63 -8.83
C GLN A 110 0.82 12.80 -8.89
N THR A 111 1.33 13.33 -10.01
CA THR A 111 2.77 13.64 -10.20
C THR A 111 3.24 14.84 -9.37
N GLY A 112 4.58 14.97 -9.22
CA GLY A 112 5.23 16.17 -8.66
C GLY A 112 5.28 16.21 -7.13
N LYS A 113 4.90 15.13 -6.43
CA LYS A 113 4.85 15.11 -4.95
C LYS A 113 6.07 14.44 -4.31
N VAL A 114 6.81 13.62 -5.04
CA VAL A 114 7.87 12.76 -4.50
C VAL A 114 8.96 13.55 -3.81
N GLU A 115 9.48 14.60 -4.43
CA GLU A 115 10.59 15.38 -3.87
C GLU A 115 10.18 16.07 -2.56
N THR A 116 9.00 16.71 -2.55
CA THR A 116 8.45 17.34 -1.34
C THR A 116 8.26 16.32 -0.22
N PHE A 117 7.78 15.14 -0.55
CA PHE A 117 7.57 14.06 0.40
C PHE A 117 8.90 13.56 1.00
N LEU A 118 9.88 13.21 0.17
CA LEU A 118 11.17 12.73 0.65
C LEU A 118 11.87 13.76 1.54
N LYS A 119 11.81 15.04 1.16
CA LYS A 119 12.35 16.13 1.98
C LYS A 119 11.63 16.25 3.33
N ALA A 120 10.31 16.11 3.36
CA ALA A 120 9.53 16.13 4.60
C ALA A 120 9.83 14.93 5.52
N LEU A 121 10.28 13.81 4.95
CA LEU A 121 10.78 12.65 5.70
C LEU A 121 12.22 12.84 6.20
N GLY A 122 12.91 13.89 5.79
CA GLY A 122 14.31 14.16 6.15
C GLY A 122 15.35 13.55 5.21
N TYR A 123 14.95 13.14 4.00
CA TYR A 123 15.88 12.62 2.99
C TYR A 123 16.24 13.70 1.98
N GLU A 124 17.53 13.92 1.81
CA GLU A 124 18.03 14.86 0.79
C GLU A 124 17.90 14.28 -0.63
N PRO A 125 17.85 15.11 -1.68
CA PRO A 125 17.64 14.67 -3.06
C PRO A 125 18.69 13.69 -3.58
N ASP A 126 19.91 13.72 -3.05
CA ASP A 126 21.04 12.86 -3.40
C ASP A 126 21.26 11.69 -2.43
N HIS A 127 20.33 11.48 -1.49
CA HIS A 127 20.41 10.37 -0.53
C HIS A 127 20.49 9.01 -1.24
N VAL A 128 21.50 8.22 -0.86
CA VAL A 128 21.72 6.86 -1.38
C VAL A 128 21.07 5.85 -0.45
N TRP A 129 20.01 5.23 -0.91
CA TRP A 129 19.23 4.29 -0.13
C TRP A 129 19.94 2.94 0.02
N ASN A 130 20.29 2.59 1.24
CA ASN A 130 20.82 1.27 1.61
C ASN A 130 19.71 0.36 2.19
N GLU A 131 20.06 -0.88 2.56
CA GLU A 131 19.10 -1.83 3.13
C GLU A 131 18.54 -1.36 4.48
N THR A 132 19.37 -0.76 5.33
CA THR A 132 18.96 -0.27 6.65
C THR A 132 17.91 0.85 6.50
N ASP A 133 18.11 1.77 5.57
CA ASP A 133 17.15 2.85 5.28
C ASP A 133 15.82 2.28 4.82
N ARG A 134 15.86 1.30 3.90
CA ARG A 134 14.64 0.65 3.39
C ARG A 134 13.88 -0.09 4.47
N PHE A 135 14.58 -0.90 5.27
CA PHE A 135 13.93 -1.62 6.38
C PHE A 135 13.36 -0.66 7.41
N GLY A 136 14.10 0.38 7.80
CA GLY A 136 13.61 1.41 8.72
C GLY A 136 12.37 2.11 8.20
N PHE A 137 12.37 2.48 6.91
CA PHE A 137 11.21 3.08 6.27
C PHE A 137 10.00 2.14 6.27
N ILE A 138 10.14 0.90 5.79
CA ILE A 138 9.06 -0.08 5.70
C ILE A 138 8.49 -0.39 7.09
N PHE A 139 9.34 -0.53 8.11
CA PHE A 139 8.90 -0.79 9.48
C PHE A 139 7.96 0.31 10.01
N HIS A 140 8.28 1.57 9.76
CA HIS A 140 7.45 2.70 10.18
C HIS A 140 6.30 3.00 9.22
N TRP A 141 6.25 2.38 8.05
CA TRP A 141 5.22 2.63 7.03
C TRP A 141 3.91 1.90 7.28
N TYR A 142 4.00 0.68 7.77
CA TYR A 142 2.82 -0.17 8.00
C TYR A 142 1.73 0.46 8.89
N PRO A 143 2.05 1.16 9.99
CA PRO A 143 1.05 1.90 10.76
C PRO A 143 0.24 2.90 9.94
N PHE A 144 0.83 3.57 8.94
CA PHE A 144 0.14 4.50 8.06
C PHE A 144 -0.83 3.80 7.09
N GLU A 145 -0.42 2.69 6.49
CA GLU A 145 -1.30 1.89 5.62
C GLU A 145 -2.53 1.40 6.39
N ARG A 146 -2.30 0.89 7.58
CA ARG A 146 -3.38 0.45 8.47
C ARG A 146 -4.27 1.61 8.90
N ALA A 147 -3.69 2.76 9.21
CA ALA A 147 -4.43 3.96 9.60
C ALA A 147 -5.35 4.46 8.50
N LEU A 148 -4.87 4.54 7.25
CA LEU A 148 -5.67 4.96 6.11
C LEU A 148 -6.88 4.03 5.91
N LYS A 149 -6.67 2.72 6.04
CA LYS A 149 -7.74 1.73 5.95
C LYS A 149 -8.75 1.87 7.10
N LEU A 150 -8.29 2.11 8.32
CA LEU A 150 -9.16 2.34 9.48
C LEU A 150 -9.95 3.64 9.37
N ALA A 151 -9.35 4.70 8.83
CA ALA A 151 -9.97 6.01 8.72
C ALA A 151 -11.09 6.05 7.66
N PHE A 152 -10.92 5.37 6.54
CA PHE A 152 -11.76 5.53 5.35
C PHE A 152 -12.29 4.20 4.75
N ASP A 153 -11.96 3.06 5.32
CA ASP A 153 -12.42 1.71 4.90
C ASP A 153 -12.30 1.47 3.37
N GLY A 154 -11.26 2.01 2.75
CA GLY A 154 -11.05 1.90 1.30
C GLY A 154 -12.00 2.75 0.43
N SER A 155 -12.85 3.58 1.03
CA SER A 155 -13.79 4.45 0.30
C SER A 155 -13.10 5.65 -0.38
N LEU A 156 -11.90 6.00 0.05
CA LEU A 156 -11.14 7.14 -0.47
C LEU A 156 -10.05 6.67 -1.44
N ASN A 157 -10.09 7.16 -2.68
CA ASN A 157 -9.14 6.79 -3.73
C ASN A 157 -7.87 7.66 -3.69
N ILE A 158 -7.08 7.49 -2.65
CA ILE A 158 -5.75 8.11 -2.50
C ILE A 158 -4.73 7.04 -2.07
N THR A 159 -3.46 7.33 -2.26
CA THR A 159 -2.38 6.46 -1.76
C THR A 159 -2.06 6.76 -0.30
N THR A 160 -1.38 5.84 0.37
CA THR A 160 -0.87 6.09 1.72
C THR A 160 0.12 7.25 1.74
N ALA A 161 0.94 7.40 0.69
CA ALA A 161 1.88 8.52 0.58
C ALA A 161 1.15 9.88 0.44
N ASP A 162 0.03 9.92 -0.27
CA ASP A 162 -0.83 11.11 -0.32
C ASP A 162 -1.34 11.48 1.08
N ALA A 163 -1.87 10.50 1.81
CA ALA A 163 -2.41 10.72 3.16
C ALA A 163 -1.33 11.20 4.13
N VAL A 164 -0.16 10.55 4.13
CA VAL A 164 0.97 10.97 4.96
C VAL A 164 1.43 12.38 4.59
N LEU A 165 1.49 12.72 3.29
CA LEU A 165 1.85 14.06 2.84
C LEU A 165 0.86 15.14 3.34
N VAL A 166 -0.43 14.79 3.46
CA VAL A 166 -1.43 15.69 4.08
C VAL A 166 -1.12 15.91 5.55
N LEU A 167 -0.83 14.86 6.32
CA LEU A 167 -0.48 14.99 7.74
C LEU A 167 0.82 15.78 7.95
N LEU A 168 1.80 15.62 7.06
CA LEU A 168 3.08 16.34 7.11
C LEU A 168 2.98 17.86 6.92
N LYS A 169 1.81 18.39 6.56
CA LYS A 169 1.57 19.84 6.57
C LYS A 169 1.57 20.43 7.98
N ASN A 170 1.13 19.66 8.98
CA ASN A 170 0.93 20.12 10.36
C ASN A 170 1.76 19.34 11.39
N HIS A 171 2.39 18.23 11.01
CA HIS A 171 3.16 17.35 11.87
C HIS A 171 4.51 17.03 11.24
N SER A 172 5.53 16.83 12.05
CA SER A 172 6.80 16.30 11.57
C SER A 172 6.72 14.78 11.37
N TYR A 173 7.53 14.24 10.46
CA TYR A 173 7.61 12.78 10.27
C TYR A 173 8.04 12.05 11.54
N VAL A 174 8.97 12.65 12.32
CA VAL A 174 9.46 12.06 13.58
C VAL A 174 8.33 11.89 14.59
N GLU A 175 7.38 12.83 14.67
CA GLU A 175 6.21 12.69 15.54
C GLU A 175 5.26 11.60 15.04
N LEU A 176 5.01 11.55 13.72
CA LEU A 176 4.03 10.65 13.14
C LEU A 176 4.50 9.18 13.14
N ARG A 177 5.77 8.91 12.83
CA ARG A 177 6.29 7.56 12.57
C ARG A 177 6.18 6.61 13.76
N ASP A 178 6.17 7.15 14.98
CA ASP A 178 6.13 6.37 16.23
C ASP A 178 4.70 6.28 16.80
N MET A 179 3.71 6.86 16.10
CA MET A 179 2.31 6.79 16.52
C MET A 179 1.66 5.44 16.15
N PRO A 180 0.77 4.91 16.99
CA PRO A 180 0.00 3.73 16.65
C PRO A 180 -1.04 4.04 15.55
N SER A 181 -1.43 3.02 14.80
CA SER A 181 -2.34 3.16 13.64
C SER A 181 -3.68 3.84 13.97
N TRP A 182 -4.22 3.63 15.18
CA TRP A 182 -5.49 4.27 15.57
C TRP A 182 -5.36 5.78 15.76
N THR A 183 -4.26 6.25 16.37
CA THR A 183 -4.00 7.70 16.52
C THR A 183 -3.77 8.35 15.15
N LEU A 184 -3.00 7.68 14.27
CA LEU A 184 -2.83 8.14 12.89
C LEU A 184 -4.16 8.18 12.14
N ALA A 185 -5.06 7.21 12.36
CA ALA A 185 -6.39 7.19 11.75
C ALA A 185 -7.27 8.36 12.23
N GLU A 186 -7.21 8.69 13.53
CA GLU A 186 -7.90 9.88 14.07
C GLU A 186 -7.39 11.16 13.42
N LEU A 187 -6.07 11.34 13.30
CA LEU A 187 -5.48 12.49 12.60
C LEU A 187 -5.90 12.56 11.12
N MET A 188 -5.96 11.41 10.43
CA MET A 188 -6.44 11.35 9.05
C MET A 188 -7.92 11.72 8.95
N GLN A 189 -8.74 11.29 9.91
CA GLN A 189 -10.16 11.67 9.98
C GLN A 189 -10.34 13.15 10.29
N GLU A 190 -9.55 13.74 11.17
CA GLU A 190 -9.56 15.18 11.42
C GLU A 190 -9.20 15.99 10.17
N ALA A 191 -8.25 15.49 9.37
CA ALA A 191 -7.83 16.08 8.10
C ALA A 191 -8.70 15.65 6.89
N TRP A 192 -9.90 15.09 7.10
CA TRP A 192 -10.72 14.48 6.05
C TRP A 192 -10.97 15.39 4.84
N VAL A 193 -11.18 16.70 5.06
CA VAL A 193 -11.41 17.67 3.97
C VAL A 193 -10.22 17.72 3.02
N ASP A 194 -8.99 17.75 3.58
CA ASP A 194 -7.77 17.76 2.77
C ASP A 194 -7.52 16.42 2.08
N MET A 195 -7.88 15.31 2.73
CA MET A 195 -7.82 13.98 2.12
C MET A 195 -8.77 13.88 0.92
N TYR A 196 -10.01 14.34 1.06
CA TYR A 196 -10.99 14.35 -0.05
C TYR A 196 -10.56 15.27 -1.19
N LYS A 197 -9.93 16.42 -0.91
CA LYS A 197 -9.37 17.30 -1.94
C LYS A 197 -8.21 16.69 -2.71
N VAL A 198 -7.49 15.75 -2.11
CA VAL A 198 -6.46 14.98 -2.84
C VAL A 198 -7.10 13.99 -3.80
N ALA A 199 -8.19 13.33 -3.38
CA ALA A 199 -8.94 12.39 -4.22
C ALA A 199 -9.70 13.09 -5.36
N ASP A 200 -10.28 14.26 -5.06
CA ASP A 200 -11.05 15.10 -5.96
C ASP A 200 -10.72 16.58 -5.70
N PRO A 201 -9.89 17.21 -6.55
CA PRO A 201 -9.51 18.62 -6.40
C PRO A 201 -10.68 19.59 -6.40
N ASP A 202 -11.81 19.22 -7.00
CA ASP A 202 -13.03 20.05 -7.06
C ASP A 202 -13.95 19.81 -5.85
N PHE A 203 -13.55 18.95 -4.92
CA PHE A 203 -14.31 18.65 -3.70
C PHE A 203 -14.58 19.91 -2.89
N GLN A 204 -15.85 20.16 -2.62
CA GLN A 204 -16.30 21.28 -1.79
C GLN A 204 -17.19 20.76 -0.64
N VAL A 205 -16.89 21.24 0.56
CA VAL A 205 -17.77 21.00 1.72
C VAL A 205 -19.03 21.85 1.54
N GLN A 206 -20.17 21.21 1.24
CA GLN A 206 -21.44 21.92 1.27
C GLN A 206 -21.74 22.31 2.72
N GLY A 207 -21.79 23.61 2.99
CA GLY A 207 -22.06 24.12 4.32
C GLY A 207 -23.41 23.64 4.83
N PHE A 208 -23.45 23.01 6.00
CA PHE A 208 -24.68 22.81 6.75
C PHE A 208 -25.19 24.18 7.16
N VAL A 209 -26.18 24.71 6.46
CA VAL A 209 -26.94 25.88 6.92
C VAL A 209 -27.74 25.41 8.13
N HIS A 210 -27.26 25.69 9.33
CA HIS A 210 -28.09 25.61 10.52
C HIS A 210 -29.28 26.58 10.32
N LYS A 211 -30.43 26.05 9.92
CA LYS A 211 -31.70 26.80 10.10
C LYS A 211 -31.85 27.04 11.59
N LYS A 212 -31.56 28.26 12.03
CA LYS A 212 -32.05 28.71 13.34
C LYS A 212 -33.57 28.56 13.33
N ALA A 213 -34.06 27.68 14.21
CA ALA A 213 -35.47 27.64 14.52
C ALA A 213 -35.86 29.00 15.10
N SER A 214 -36.83 29.67 14.46
CA SER A 214 -37.49 30.86 14.91
C SER A 214 -38.53 30.51 15.94
#